data_0bc2fb8ec4e08b05643bfa37b9a8781e
#
_entry.id   0bc2fb8ec4e08b05643bfa37b9a8781e
#
_cell.length_a   1.000
_cell.length_b   1.000
_cell.length_c   1.000
_cell.angle_alpha   90.00
_cell.angle_beta   90.00
_cell.angle_gamma   90.00
#
_symmetry.space_group_name_H-M   'P 1'
#
loop_
_entity.id
_entity.type
_entity.pdbx_description
1 polymer ?
#
loop_
_entity_poly.entity_id
_entity_poly.type
_entity_poly.pdbx_seq_one_letter_code
_entity_poly.pdbx_strand_id
1 'polypeptide(L)'
;SFSPAYRKKYWDGRIRLCNVSQQTLPAGMVYRLCKWADRHDYKWEFKDNKFYGVPYEVDEKIFYEGVELFMNKISGLKPREYQVETVYHALKEYRKTIVSPTGSGKSMMIYSIARYLKSLGKRILIVVPTKSLVEQMTKDFAEYGWDTDENVHKIYQGHSLDTKKPVTVST
;
A
#
# COMPACT_ATOMS: atom_id res chain seq x y z
N SER A 1 7.74 24.61 -14.05
CA SER A 1 7.44 24.53 -12.62
C SER A 1 6.91 25.86 -12.13
N PHE A 2 5.86 25.80 -11.30
CA PHE A 2 5.20 27.00 -10.74
C PHE A 2 5.58 27.26 -9.28
N SER A 3 6.48 26.46 -8.71
CA SER A 3 6.95 26.65 -7.33
C SER A 3 7.64 27.99 -7.14
N PRO A 4 7.30 28.78 -6.09
CA PRO A 4 7.99 30.03 -5.77
C PRO A 4 9.51 29.86 -5.58
N ALA A 5 9.95 28.74 -5.02
CA ALA A 5 11.36 28.43 -4.82
C ALA A 5 12.11 28.25 -6.16
N TYR A 6 11.47 27.66 -7.16
CA TYR A 6 12.02 27.52 -8.50
C TYR A 6 12.11 28.89 -9.20
N ARG A 7 11.06 29.71 -9.13
CA ARG A 7 11.05 31.06 -9.73
C ARG A 7 12.14 31.97 -9.13
N LYS A 8 12.39 31.84 -7.83
CA LYS A 8 13.44 32.61 -7.12
C LYS A 8 14.83 31.97 -7.23
N LYS A 9 15.00 30.93 -8.04
CA LYS A 9 16.25 30.16 -8.23
C LYS A 9 16.83 29.54 -6.95
N TYR A 10 16.05 29.39 -5.88
CA TYR A 10 16.46 28.67 -4.66
C TYR A 10 16.43 27.17 -4.84
N TRP A 11 15.77 26.69 -5.86
CA TRP A 11 15.66 25.28 -6.19
C TRP A 11 15.71 25.08 -7.70
N ASP A 12 16.48 24.12 -8.17
CA ASP A 12 16.70 23.79 -9.58
C ASP A 12 15.56 23.01 -10.25
N GLY A 13 14.45 22.79 -9.55
CA GLY A 13 13.31 22.02 -10.05
C GLY A 13 13.51 20.51 -10.01
N ARG A 14 14.62 20.01 -9.49
CA ARG A 14 14.93 18.59 -9.44
C ARG A 14 14.76 18.03 -8.03
N ILE A 15 14.08 16.91 -7.92
CA ILE A 15 13.99 16.13 -6.68
C ILE A 15 15.11 15.09 -6.73
N ARG A 16 16.05 15.19 -5.81
CA ARG A 16 17.13 14.21 -5.66
C ARG A 16 16.70 13.14 -4.68
N LEU A 17 16.43 11.94 -5.18
CA LEU A 17 16.02 10.81 -4.36
C LEU A 17 17.20 10.03 -3.80
N CYS A 18 18.37 10.14 -4.42
CA CYS A 18 19.60 9.50 -3.94
C CYS A 18 20.43 10.52 -3.17
N ASN A 19 20.85 10.19 -1.95
CA ASN A 19 21.84 10.92 -1.20
C ASN A 19 23.20 10.26 -1.43
N VAL A 20 24.02 10.89 -2.29
CA VAL A 20 25.31 10.33 -2.70
C VAL A 20 26.32 10.31 -1.54
N SER A 21 26.34 11.34 -0.69
CA SER A 21 27.30 11.42 0.43
C SER A 21 27.01 10.38 1.52
N GLN A 22 25.74 10.09 1.77
CA GLN A 22 25.31 9.08 2.73
C GLN A 22 25.10 7.69 2.10
N GLN A 23 25.25 7.58 0.78
CA GLN A 23 25.02 6.35 0.02
C GLN A 23 23.65 5.73 0.29
N THR A 24 22.60 6.57 0.42
CA THR A 24 21.23 6.13 0.73
C THR A 24 20.28 6.41 -0.41
N LEU A 25 19.33 5.47 -0.57
CA LEU A 25 18.27 5.53 -1.56
C LEU A 25 16.95 5.12 -0.90
N PRO A 26 15.81 5.81 -1.18
CA PRO A 26 14.51 5.34 -0.72
C PRO A 26 14.22 3.91 -1.16
N ALA A 27 13.79 3.05 -0.24
CA ALA A 27 13.53 1.64 -0.51
C ALA A 27 12.58 1.41 -1.71
N GLY A 28 11.67 2.33 -2.00
CA GLY A 28 10.80 2.28 -3.18
C GLY A 28 11.52 2.41 -4.53
N MET A 29 12.78 2.81 -4.55
CA MET A 29 13.59 2.93 -5.76
C MET A 29 14.47 1.71 -6.03
N VAL A 30 14.58 0.78 -5.07
CA VAL A 30 15.49 -0.37 -5.15
C VAL A 30 15.23 -1.22 -6.39
N TYR A 31 13.97 -1.55 -6.68
CA TYR A 31 13.63 -2.33 -7.88
C TYR A 31 14.07 -1.66 -9.18
N ARG A 32 13.94 -0.32 -9.28
CA ARG A 32 14.42 0.44 -10.45
C ARG A 32 15.93 0.43 -10.54
N LEU A 33 16.61 0.51 -9.39
CA LEU A 33 18.08 0.42 -9.33
C LEU A 33 18.57 -0.95 -9.79
N CYS A 34 17.98 -2.05 -9.31
CA CYS A 34 18.29 -3.41 -9.75
C CYS A 34 18.13 -3.55 -11.27
N LYS A 35 16.98 -3.13 -11.81
CA LYS A 35 16.75 -3.14 -13.28
C LYS A 35 17.74 -2.28 -14.06
N TRP A 36 18.17 -1.17 -13.50
CA TRP A 36 19.19 -0.34 -14.13
C TRP A 36 20.54 -1.05 -14.13
N ALA A 37 20.93 -1.67 -12.99
CA ALA A 37 22.14 -2.43 -12.85
C ALA A 37 22.20 -3.59 -13.85
N ASP A 38 21.11 -4.36 -13.98
CA ASP A 38 21.00 -5.47 -14.95
C ASP A 38 21.22 -4.99 -16.40
N ARG A 39 20.66 -3.83 -16.77
CA ARG A 39 20.82 -3.26 -18.12
C ARG A 39 22.23 -2.77 -18.42
N HIS A 40 23.06 -2.56 -17.41
CA HIS A 40 24.43 -2.07 -17.50
C HIS A 40 25.47 -3.10 -17.06
N ASP A 41 25.06 -4.38 -16.94
CA ASP A 41 25.90 -5.50 -16.58
C ASP A 41 26.59 -5.37 -15.20
N TYR A 42 25.99 -4.60 -14.29
CA TYR A 42 26.42 -4.54 -12.89
C TYR A 42 25.82 -5.69 -12.10
N LYS A 43 26.70 -6.44 -11.39
CA LYS A 43 26.26 -7.45 -10.43
C LYS A 43 25.80 -6.77 -9.14
N TRP A 44 24.71 -7.26 -8.58
CA TRP A 44 24.18 -6.76 -7.30
C TRP A 44 23.66 -7.92 -6.45
N GLU A 45 23.68 -7.74 -5.13
CA GLU A 45 23.13 -8.68 -4.16
C GLU A 45 22.58 -7.92 -2.94
N PHE A 46 21.64 -8.50 -2.24
CA PHE A 46 21.20 -8.01 -0.95
C PHE A 46 22.01 -8.67 0.16
N LYS A 47 22.54 -7.86 1.10
CA LYS A 47 23.32 -8.37 2.24
C LYS A 47 22.48 -9.05 3.31
N ASP A 48 21.18 -8.86 3.28
CA ASP A 48 20.23 -9.44 4.24
C ASP A 48 18.95 -9.89 3.52
N ASN A 49 18.13 -10.68 4.22
CA ASN A 49 16.87 -11.21 3.71
C ASN A 49 15.69 -10.21 3.88
N LYS A 50 15.95 -8.92 4.06
CA LYS A 50 14.90 -7.94 4.18
C LYS A 50 14.27 -7.67 2.83
N PHE A 51 12.95 -7.44 2.85
CA PHE A 51 12.22 -7.07 1.65
C PHE A 51 12.48 -5.61 1.26
N TYR A 52 13.07 -5.40 0.10
CA TYR A 52 13.40 -4.07 -0.44
C TYR A 52 12.46 -3.61 -1.57
N GLY A 53 11.30 -4.23 -1.72
CA GLY A 53 10.32 -3.86 -2.75
C GLY A 53 10.55 -4.52 -4.11
N VAL A 54 11.38 -5.56 -4.18
CA VAL A 54 11.48 -6.42 -5.35
C VAL A 54 10.34 -7.43 -5.28
N PRO A 55 9.51 -7.57 -6.34
CA PRO A 55 8.41 -8.53 -6.36
C PRO A 55 8.90 -9.96 -6.16
N TYR A 56 8.14 -10.77 -5.42
CA TYR A 56 8.42 -12.19 -5.33
C TYR A 56 8.09 -12.91 -6.63
N GLU A 57 8.86 -13.92 -6.97
CA GLU A 57 8.46 -14.90 -7.98
C GLU A 57 7.37 -15.79 -7.38
N VAL A 58 6.19 -15.73 -7.97
CA VAL A 58 5.03 -16.56 -7.58
C VAL A 58 4.41 -17.14 -8.83
N ASP A 59 3.78 -18.30 -8.70
CA ASP A 59 2.88 -18.77 -9.75
C ASP A 59 1.69 -17.82 -9.84
N GLU A 60 1.64 -17.05 -10.92
CA GLU A 60 0.68 -15.97 -11.10
C GLU A 60 -0.76 -16.47 -11.09
N LYS A 61 -1.01 -17.62 -11.71
CA LYS A 61 -2.35 -18.19 -11.79
C LYS A 61 -2.84 -18.64 -10.42
N ILE A 62 -2.04 -19.40 -9.69
CA ILE A 62 -2.38 -19.90 -8.35
C ILE A 62 -2.59 -18.73 -7.39
N PHE A 63 -1.73 -17.70 -7.47
CA PHE A 63 -1.86 -16.55 -6.58
C PHE A 63 -3.10 -15.71 -6.91
N TYR A 64 -3.42 -15.50 -8.18
CA TYR A 64 -4.62 -14.79 -8.62
C TYR A 64 -5.90 -15.51 -8.16
N GLU A 65 -6.02 -16.81 -8.41
CA GLU A 65 -7.16 -17.64 -7.98
C GLU A 65 -7.29 -17.60 -6.44
N GLY A 66 -6.18 -17.65 -5.72
CA GLY A 66 -6.17 -17.53 -4.25
C GLY A 66 -6.70 -16.18 -3.76
N VAL A 67 -6.35 -15.08 -4.41
CA VAL A 67 -6.86 -13.74 -4.10
C VAL A 67 -8.36 -13.65 -4.37
N GLU A 68 -8.84 -14.17 -5.48
CA GLU A 68 -10.27 -14.18 -5.81
C GLU A 68 -11.08 -14.96 -4.78
N LEU A 69 -10.66 -16.17 -4.45
CA LEU A 69 -11.30 -17.02 -3.42
C LEU A 69 -11.30 -16.33 -2.05
N PHE A 70 -10.20 -15.70 -1.69
CA PHE A 70 -10.09 -14.95 -0.44
C PHE A 70 -11.08 -13.78 -0.40
N MET A 71 -11.13 -12.97 -1.45
CA MET A 71 -12.05 -11.82 -1.53
C MET A 71 -13.51 -12.24 -1.46
N ASN A 72 -13.90 -13.31 -2.17
CA ASN A 72 -15.24 -13.88 -2.10
C ASN A 72 -15.61 -14.31 -0.66
N LYS A 73 -14.66 -14.92 0.05
CA LYS A 73 -14.90 -15.45 1.40
C LYS A 73 -15.05 -14.35 2.46
N ILE A 74 -14.30 -13.25 2.36
CA ILE A 74 -14.20 -12.27 3.45
C ILE A 74 -15.25 -11.18 3.43
N SER A 75 -15.85 -10.87 2.27
CA SER A 75 -16.75 -9.73 2.13
C SER A 75 -18.23 -10.10 1.99
N GLY A 76 -18.54 -11.38 1.75
CA GLY A 76 -19.88 -11.83 1.39
C GLY A 76 -20.42 -11.21 0.08
N LEU A 77 -19.62 -10.41 -0.60
CA LEU A 77 -19.92 -9.78 -1.88
C LEU A 77 -19.05 -10.42 -2.96
N LYS A 78 -19.62 -10.63 -4.15
CA LYS A 78 -18.84 -11.09 -5.31
C LYS A 78 -17.98 -9.93 -5.83
N PRO A 79 -16.65 -10.01 -5.74
CA PRO A 79 -15.80 -8.98 -6.29
C PRO A 79 -15.89 -8.95 -7.81
N ARG A 80 -15.71 -7.78 -8.40
CA ARG A 80 -15.56 -7.64 -9.85
C ARG A 80 -14.13 -7.99 -10.25
N GLU A 81 -13.94 -8.45 -11.48
CA GLU A 81 -12.64 -8.87 -12.00
C GLU A 81 -11.53 -7.82 -11.77
N TYR A 82 -11.78 -6.57 -12.13
CA TYR A 82 -10.81 -5.49 -11.93
C TYR A 82 -10.46 -5.23 -10.44
N GLN A 83 -11.36 -5.56 -9.52
CA GLN A 83 -11.08 -5.44 -8.07
C GLN A 83 -10.14 -6.56 -7.62
N VAL A 84 -10.35 -7.77 -8.12
CA VAL A 84 -9.45 -8.92 -7.88
C VAL A 84 -8.08 -8.62 -8.45
N GLU A 85 -8.00 -8.17 -9.70
CA GLU A 85 -6.77 -7.79 -10.37
C GLU A 85 -6.00 -6.71 -9.60
N THR A 86 -6.72 -5.69 -9.12
CA THR A 86 -6.13 -4.61 -8.31
C THR A 86 -5.52 -5.12 -7.01
N VAL A 87 -6.25 -5.95 -6.27
CA VAL A 87 -5.77 -6.55 -5.02
C VAL A 87 -4.60 -7.48 -5.27
N TYR A 88 -4.70 -8.31 -6.32
CA TYR A 88 -3.61 -9.20 -6.75
C TYR A 88 -2.31 -8.41 -6.99
N HIS A 89 -2.36 -7.36 -7.82
CA HIS A 89 -1.18 -6.53 -8.09
C HIS A 89 -0.64 -5.82 -6.84
N ALA A 90 -1.52 -5.32 -5.98
CA ALA A 90 -1.11 -4.66 -4.75
C ALA A 90 -0.36 -5.62 -3.81
N LEU A 91 -0.82 -6.86 -3.69
CA LEU A 91 -0.20 -7.88 -2.84
C LEU A 91 1.07 -8.45 -3.44
N LYS A 92 1.12 -8.66 -4.77
CA LYS A 92 2.27 -9.20 -5.48
C LYS A 92 3.44 -8.20 -5.53
N GLU A 93 3.14 -6.95 -5.88
CA GLU A 93 4.17 -5.95 -6.14
C GLU A 93 4.58 -5.16 -4.88
N TYR A 94 3.85 -5.26 -3.78
CA TYR A 94 4.04 -4.57 -2.50
C TYR A 94 4.05 -3.04 -2.54
N ARG A 95 4.39 -2.43 -3.66
CA ARG A 95 4.42 -0.98 -3.89
C ARG A 95 3.77 -0.67 -5.22
N LYS A 96 2.54 -0.22 -5.17
CA LYS A 96 1.74 0.05 -6.36
C LYS A 96 0.96 1.35 -6.21
N THR A 97 0.97 2.17 -7.23
CA THR A 97 0.00 3.25 -7.38
C THR A 97 -1.21 2.71 -8.13
N ILE A 98 -2.39 2.82 -7.52
CA ILE A 98 -3.65 2.36 -8.09
C ILE A 98 -4.48 3.60 -8.41
N VAL A 99 -4.82 3.78 -9.68
CA VAL A 99 -5.73 4.83 -10.13
C VAL A 99 -7.10 4.20 -10.37
N SER A 100 -8.08 4.65 -9.61
CA SER A 100 -9.43 4.05 -9.62
C SER A 100 -10.48 5.15 -9.49
N PRO A 101 -11.53 5.18 -10.33
CA PRO A 101 -12.56 6.21 -10.30
C PRO A 101 -13.42 6.14 -9.03
N THR A 102 -14.18 7.19 -8.76
CA THR A 102 -15.19 7.18 -7.70
C THR A 102 -16.23 6.09 -7.99
N GLY A 103 -16.69 5.38 -6.95
CA GLY A 103 -17.68 4.31 -7.10
C GLY A 103 -17.11 2.96 -7.56
N SER A 104 -15.80 2.82 -7.77
CA SER A 104 -15.18 1.55 -8.17
C SER A 104 -15.04 0.52 -7.04
N GLY A 105 -15.47 0.83 -5.81
CA GLY A 105 -15.31 -0.06 -4.66
C GLY A 105 -13.91 -0.06 -4.04
N LYS A 106 -13.26 1.11 -4.01
CA LYS A 106 -11.93 1.28 -3.37
C LYS A 106 -11.89 0.77 -1.93
N SER A 107 -12.95 1.06 -1.15
CA SER A 107 -13.04 0.59 0.25
C SER A 107 -12.97 -0.92 0.35
N MET A 108 -13.63 -1.65 -0.56
CA MET A 108 -13.59 -3.11 -0.58
C MET A 108 -12.19 -3.64 -0.95
N MET A 109 -11.52 -3.02 -1.90
CA MET A 109 -10.15 -3.41 -2.26
C MET A 109 -9.18 -3.16 -1.10
N ILE A 110 -9.27 -2.01 -0.43
CA ILE A 110 -8.48 -1.68 0.77
C ILE A 110 -8.80 -2.65 1.91
N TYR A 111 -10.09 -2.94 2.13
CA TYR A 111 -10.54 -3.93 3.11
C TYR A 111 -9.91 -5.30 2.86
N SER A 112 -9.93 -5.78 1.62
CA SER A 112 -9.38 -7.07 1.24
C SER A 112 -7.87 -7.15 1.49
N ILE A 113 -7.14 -6.11 1.11
CA ILE A 113 -5.69 -6.01 1.38
C ILE A 113 -5.42 -6.00 2.89
N ALA A 114 -6.17 -5.21 3.66
CA ALA A 114 -6.01 -5.14 5.11
C ALA A 114 -6.32 -6.48 5.80
N ARG A 115 -7.39 -7.18 5.38
CA ARG A 115 -7.73 -8.52 5.89
C ARG A 115 -6.64 -9.53 5.60
N TYR A 116 -6.09 -9.52 4.38
CA TYR A 116 -4.98 -10.39 3.98
C TYR A 116 -3.72 -10.11 4.82
N LEU A 117 -3.31 -8.85 4.92
CA LEU A 117 -2.13 -8.50 5.70
C LEU A 117 -2.29 -8.81 7.20
N LYS A 118 -3.51 -8.62 7.75
CA LYS A 118 -3.80 -9.04 9.12
C LYS A 118 -3.65 -10.55 9.30
N SER A 119 -4.10 -11.38 8.35
CA SER A 119 -3.94 -12.83 8.43
C SER A 119 -2.48 -13.28 8.48
N LEU A 120 -1.58 -12.45 7.95
CA LEU A 120 -0.13 -12.61 8.04
C LEU A 120 0.49 -11.98 9.32
N GLY A 121 -0.33 -11.57 10.29
CA GLY A 121 0.13 -10.94 11.53
C GLY A 121 0.73 -9.53 11.34
N LYS A 122 0.47 -8.87 10.21
CA LYS A 122 1.00 -7.52 9.95
C LYS A 122 0.14 -6.44 10.60
N ARG A 123 0.78 -5.35 11.01
CA ARG A 123 0.10 -4.11 11.40
C ARG A 123 -0.13 -3.25 10.18
N ILE A 124 -1.32 -2.66 10.08
CA ILE A 124 -1.78 -1.93 8.89
C ILE A 124 -2.07 -0.48 9.29
N LEU A 125 -1.53 0.46 8.50
CA LEU A 125 -1.87 1.87 8.58
C LEU A 125 -2.53 2.29 7.26
N ILE A 126 -3.75 2.82 7.36
CA ILE A 126 -4.50 3.40 6.25
C ILE A 126 -4.58 4.91 6.49
N VAL A 127 -4.09 5.69 5.54
CA VAL A 127 -4.11 7.16 5.63
C VAL A 127 -5.11 7.70 4.62
N VAL A 128 -6.04 8.53 5.09
CA VAL A 128 -7.06 9.17 4.26
C VAL A 128 -7.07 10.70 4.49
N PRO A 129 -7.48 11.50 3.50
CA PRO A 129 -7.34 12.96 3.57
C PRO A 129 -8.18 13.66 4.65
N THR A 130 -9.29 13.06 5.11
CA THR A 130 -10.25 13.74 5.98
C THR A 130 -10.81 12.84 7.07
N LYS A 131 -11.23 13.44 8.18
CA LYS A 131 -11.94 12.76 9.27
C LYS A 131 -13.18 12.00 8.78
N SER A 132 -13.97 12.59 7.90
CA SER A 132 -15.16 11.94 7.35
C SER A 132 -14.84 10.65 6.60
N LEU A 133 -13.70 10.59 5.91
CA LEU A 133 -13.23 9.37 5.26
C LEU A 133 -12.74 8.32 6.25
N VAL A 134 -12.17 8.72 7.42
CA VAL A 134 -11.84 7.77 8.50
C VAL A 134 -13.12 7.08 8.99
N GLU A 135 -14.16 7.85 9.27
CA GLU A 135 -15.45 7.31 9.73
C GLU A 135 -16.10 6.44 8.66
N GLN A 136 -16.16 6.92 7.41
CA GLN A 136 -16.71 6.15 6.29
C GLN A 136 -15.98 4.83 6.09
N MET A 137 -14.64 4.85 6.06
CA MET A 137 -13.83 3.64 5.88
C MET A 137 -14.09 2.61 6.98
N THR A 138 -14.20 3.07 8.23
CA THR A 138 -14.49 2.20 9.37
C THR A 138 -15.91 1.61 9.25
N LYS A 139 -16.89 2.41 8.84
CA LYS A 139 -18.26 1.96 8.60
C LYS A 139 -18.31 0.92 7.47
N ASP A 140 -17.67 1.22 6.33
CA ASP A 140 -17.58 0.30 5.20
C ASP A 140 -16.99 -1.06 5.64
N PHE A 141 -15.95 -1.04 6.48
CA PHE A 141 -15.34 -2.27 6.99
C PHE A 141 -16.29 -3.08 7.88
N ALA A 142 -17.09 -2.40 8.71
CA ALA A 142 -18.12 -3.07 9.50
C ALA A 142 -19.22 -3.68 8.60
N GLU A 143 -19.65 -2.96 7.57
CA GLU A 143 -20.64 -3.46 6.59
C GLU A 143 -20.12 -4.68 5.80
N TYR A 144 -18.80 -4.78 5.58
CA TYR A 144 -18.13 -5.95 4.99
C TYR A 144 -17.92 -7.10 6.00
N GLY A 145 -18.47 -6.97 7.22
CA GLY A 145 -18.44 -8.03 8.24
C GLY A 145 -17.18 -8.07 9.09
N TRP A 146 -16.46 -6.96 9.22
CA TRP A 146 -15.33 -6.90 10.15
C TRP A 146 -15.76 -6.32 11.50
N ASP A 147 -15.40 -6.98 12.59
CA ASP A 147 -15.49 -6.37 13.91
C ASP A 147 -14.49 -5.23 14.02
N THR A 148 -14.99 -4.01 13.78
CA THR A 148 -14.16 -2.80 13.80
C THR A 148 -13.83 -2.34 15.21
N ASP A 149 -14.64 -2.71 16.21
CA ASP A 149 -14.39 -2.35 17.60
C ASP A 149 -13.16 -3.09 18.14
N GLU A 150 -12.95 -4.32 17.74
CA GLU A 150 -11.74 -5.07 18.11
C GLU A 150 -10.54 -4.77 17.20
N ASN A 151 -10.77 -4.53 15.92
CA ASN A 151 -9.70 -4.59 14.92
C ASN A 151 -9.24 -3.25 14.38
N VAL A 152 -10.06 -2.18 14.47
CA VAL A 152 -9.76 -0.89 13.84
C VAL A 152 -9.61 0.20 14.88
N HIS A 153 -8.50 0.92 14.82
CA HIS A 153 -8.26 2.12 15.60
C HIS A 153 -8.33 3.35 14.68
N LYS A 154 -9.06 4.37 15.12
CA LYS A 154 -9.20 5.64 14.39
C LYS A 154 -8.26 6.67 15.00
N ILE A 155 -7.47 7.35 14.18
CA ILE A 155 -6.62 8.46 14.61
C ILE A 155 -6.98 9.71 13.82
N TYR A 156 -7.55 10.68 14.53
CA TYR A 156 -7.72 12.07 14.11
C TYR A 156 -7.81 12.93 15.37
N GLN A 157 -7.99 14.24 15.23
CA GLN A 157 -8.00 15.17 16.38
C GLN A 157 -8.88 14.67 17.54
N GLY A 158 -8.27 14.53 18.72
CA GLY A 158 -8.93 14.06 19.94
C GLY A 158 -8.84 12.55 20.20
N HIS A 159 -8.22 11.77 19.30
CA HIS A 159 -7.99 10.35 19.50
C HIS A 159 -6.56 10.03 19.93
N SER A 160 -6.42 8.98 20.74
CA SER A 160 -5.10 8.48 21.16
C SER A 160 -4.28 7.97 19.98
N LEU A 161 -2.98 8.22 20.01
CA LEU A 161 -2.03 7.64 19.06
C LEU A 161 -1.65 6.20 19.39
N ASP A 162 -1.85 5.80 20.63
CA ASP A 162 -1.49 4.46 21.10
C ASP A 162 -2.62 3.46 20.85
N THR A 163 -2.28 2.35 20.22
CA THR A 163 -3.21 1.27 19.94
C THR A 163 -2.55 -0.10 19.86
N LYS A 164 -3.26 -1.10 20.36
CA LYS A 164 -2.92 -2.53 20.18
C LYS A 164 -3.68 -3.15 18.99
N LYS A 165 -4.64 -2.44 18.41
CA LYS A 165 -5.44 -2.93 17.29
C LYS A 165 -4.59 -3.11 16.04
N PRO A 166 -4.85 -4.14 15.23
CA PRO A 166 -4.02 -4.47 14.07
C PRO A 166 -4.12 -3.45 12.93
N VAL A 167 -5.23 -2.73 12.83
CA VAL A 167 -5.48 -1.75 11.77
C VAL A 167 -5.68 -0.37 12.37
N THR A 168 -4.98 0.60 11.82
CA THR A 168 -5.16 2.01 12.15
C THR A 168 -5.61 2.76 10.92
N VAL A 169 -6.70 3.55 11.04
CA VAL A 169 -7.15 4.48 10.00
C VAL A 169 -6.95 5.91 10.50
N SER A 170 -6.19 6.70 9.76
CA SER A 170 -5.75 8.03 10.18
C SER A 170 -5.93 9.09 9.08
N THR A 171 -5.96 10.35 9.49
CA THR A 171 -5.81 11.51 8.59
C THR A 171 -4.36 11.95 8.49
#